data_67ec647faac7266a5ebddc14a7c33e63
#
_entry.id   67ec647faac7266a5ebddc14a7c33e63
#
_cell.length_a   1.000
_cell.length_b   1.000
_cell.length_c   1.000
_cell.angle_alpha   90.00
_cell.angle_beta   90.00
_cell.angle_gamma   90.00
#
_symmetry.space_group_name_H-M   'P 1'
#
loop_
_entity.id
_entity.type
_entity.pdbx_description
1 polymer ?
#
loop_
_entity_poly.entity_id
_entity_poly.type
_entity_poly.pdbx_seq_one_letter_code
_entity_poly.pdbx_strand_id
1 'polypeptide(L)'
;MLRHYIKMAMRHLLKNKIQNLISIVGLSVGILCFSICLYCSRFISEVDSCFSNKELIADINLCTTRGDLYSGIPATTIEELRKLRFDEVQDFTFTVYPRERSYNVEIKEGKELPYDHLMTMEVDSLFRKVFTPRILQGSWAVASNTPNAIILTRSLAKRIFGESENPIGKRMILTQRLFTAPDTTPRTGGIAYTIQAVIEDIPLNTSLSFLEKLDMLTLNDSEGTLQFNGRNNMTGGFGFALLHPGKTARKLEARFRSINMKHHIYDEETAITASPFGEEFWDKSIAPYFAGITMIVGPVSYTHLRAHETLMNLV
;
A
#
# COMPACT_ATOMS: atom_id res chain seq x y z
N MET A 1 -4.35 -6.75 56.18
CA MET A 1 -4.28 -8.09 55.55
C MET A 1 -3.49 -8.08 54.23
N LEU A 2 -3.79 -7.25 53.25
CA LEU A 2 -3.12 -7.22 51.94
C LEU A 2 -1.58 -7.10 52.04
N ARG A 3 -1.06 -6.22 52.91
CA ARG A 3 0.39 -6.01 53.11
C ARG A 3 1.13 -7.25 53.64
N HIS A 4 0.43 -8.08 54.40
CA HIS A 4 0.98 -9.34 54.93
C HIS A 4 1.10 -10.38 53.80
N TYR A 5 0.07 -10.51 52.95
CA TYR A 5 0.09 -11.42 51.78
C TYR A 5 1.18 -11.04 50.78
N ILE A 6 1.31 -9.74 50.49
CA ILE A 6 2.38 -9.25 49.59
C ILE A 6 3.77 -9.58 50.17
N LYS A 7 3.98 -9.38 51.48
CA LYS A 7 5.28 -9.70 52.12
C LYS A 7 5.59 -11.19 52.11
N MET A 8 4.58 -12.04 52.27
CA MET A 8 4.71 -13.49 52.22
C MET A 8 5.00 -13.96 50.79
N ALA A 9 4.31 -13.44 49.79
CA ALA A 9 4.54 -13.70 48.40
C ALA A 9 5.96 -13.30 47.96
N MET A 10 6.41 -12.11 48.36
CA MET A 10 7.79 -11.66 48.09
C MET A 10 8.85 -12.58 48.69
N ARG A 11 8.64 -13.07 49.95
CA ARG A 11 9.55 -14.04 50.57
C ARG A 11 9.59 -15.38 49.80
N HIS A 12 8.43 -15.85 49.33
CA HIS A 12 8.34 -17.08 48.54
C HIS A 12 9.03 -16.93 47.17
N LEU A 13 8.88 -15.81 46.50
CA LEU A 13 9.57 -15.46 45.27
C LEU A 13 11.08 -15.45 45.44
N LEU A 14 11.59 -14.89 46.56
CA LEU A 14 13.00 -14.78 46.83
C LEU A 14 13.63 -16.12 47.28
N LYS A 15 12.83 -17.06 47.79
CA LYS A 15 13.32 -18.38 48.23
C LYS A 15 13.61 -19.31 47.05
N ASN A 16 12.75 -19.27 45.98
CA ASN A 16 12.85 -20.14 44.80
C ASN A 16 13.22 -19.36 43.55
N LYS A 17 14.34 -18.63 43.60
CA LYS A 17 14.75 -17.66 42.58
C LYS A 17 14.79 -18.22 41.15
N ILE A 18 15.40 -19.40 40.98
CA ILE A 18 15.59 -20.01 39.66
C ILE A 18 14.25 -20.45 39.07
N GLN A 19 13.40 -21.10 39.83
CA GLN A 19 12.07 -21.56 39.38
C GLN A 19 11.19 -20.40 39.02
N ASN A 20 11.16 -19.34 39.86
CA ASN A 20 10.39 -18.15 39.60
C ASN A 20 10.91 -17.38 38.39
N LEU A 21 12.22 -17.31 38.16
CA LEU A 21 12.83 -16.71 36.98
C LEU A 21 12.40 -17.47 35.71
N ILE A 22 12.45 -18.78 35.69
CA ILE A 22 12.00 -19.61 34.55
C ILE A 22 10.52 -19.36 34.28
N SER A 23 9.69 -19.31 35.32
CA SER A 23 8.27 -19.08 35.21
C SER A 23 7.95 -17.67 34.62
N ILE A 24 8.67 -16.65 35.11
CA ILE A 24 8.50 -15.26 34.61
C ILE A 24 8.92 -15.16 33.16
N VAL A 25 10.08 -15.74 32.79
CA VAL A 25 10.56 -15.73 31.40
C VAL A 25 9.60 -16.50 30.50
N GLY A 26 9.14 -17.69 30.90
CA GLY A 26 8.16 -18.47 30.13
C GLY A 26 6.84 -17.75 29.91
N LEU A 27 6.30 -17.11 30.96
CA LEU A 27 5.08 -16.33 30.86
C LEU A 27 5.27 -15.09 29.95
N SER A 28 6.41 -14.41 30.08
CA SER A 28 6.73 -13.26 29.24
C SER A 28 6.82 -13.61 27.75
N VAL A 29 7.48 -14.73 27.44
CA VAL A 29 7.55 -15.25 26.06
C VAL A 29 6.16 -15.63 25.57
N GLY A 30 5.34 -16.31 26.39
CA GLY A 30 3.96 -16.66 26.03
C GLY A 30 3.09 -15.45 25.71
N ILE A 31 3.14 -14.40 26.55
CA ILE A 31 2.42 -13.15 26.31
C ILE A 31 2.92 -12.45 25.04
N LEU A 32 4.24 -12.40 24.82
CA LEU A 32 4.82 -11.82 23.61
C LEU A 32 4.31 -12.53 22.34
N CYS A 33 4.41 -13.87 22.34
CA CYS A 33 3.94 -14.68 21.22
C CYS A 33 2.45 -14.49 20.95
N PHE A 34 1.63 -14.50 22.00
CA PHE A 34 0.20 -14.25 21.88
C PHE A 34 -0.11 -12.86 21.31
N SER A 35 0.61 -11.84 21.78
CA SER A 35 0.46 -10.46 21.30
C SER A 35 0.82 -10.33 19.82
N ILE A 36 1.89 -11.01 19.37
CA ILE A 36 2.28 -11.05 17.95
C ILE A 36 1.19 -11.73 17.13
N CYS A 37 0.66 -12.88 17.57
CA CYS A 37 -0.43 -13.56 16.86
C CYS A 37 -1.69 -12.70 16.74
N LEU A 38 -2.08 -12.01 17.81
CA LEU A 38 -3.23 -11.09 17.77
C LEU A 38 -2.98 -9.93 16.81
N TYR A 39 -1.77 -9.34 16.85
CA TYR A 39 -1.40 -8.27 15.93
C TYR A 39 -1.46 -8.73 14.48
N CYS A 40 -0.84 -9.86 14.15
CA CYS A 40 -0.86 -10.42 12.80
C CYS A 40 -2.30 -10.72 12.32
N SER A 41 -3.10 -11.36 13.17
CA SER A 41 -4.49 -11.68 12.85
C SER A 41 -5.31 -10.41 12.55
N ARG A 42 -5.15 -9.39 13.39
CA ARG A 42 -5.83 -8.10 13.19
C ARG A 42 -5.33 -7.38 11.94
N PHE A 43 -4.02 -7.35 11.72
CA PHE A 43 -3.39 -6.75 10.55
C PHE A 43 -3.94 -7.34 9.25
N ILE A 44 -4.10 -8.68 9.20
CA ILE A 44 -4.66 -9.39 8.03
C ILE A 44 -6.16 -9.11 7.88
N SER A 45 -6.93 -9.12 8.98
CA SER A 45 -8.38 -8.92 8.91
C SER A 45 -8.79 -7.50 8.47
N GLU A 46 -7.91 -6.54 8.69
CA GLU A 46 -8.12 -5.12 8.34
C GLU A 46 -7.50 -4.73 6.99
N VAL A 47 -6.99 -5.70 6.19
CA VAL A 47 -6.42 -5.42 4.87
C VAL A 47 -7.45 -4.73 3.98
N ASP A 48 -6.99 -3.66 3.31
CA ASP A 48 -7.79 -2.86 2.37
C ASP A 48 -9.08 -2.25 2.96
N SER A 49 -9.26 -2.32 4.29
CA SER A 49 -10.44 -1.76 4.96
C SER A 49 -10.54 -0.22 4.86
N CYS A 50 -9.44 0.44 4.50
CA CYS A 50 -9.42 1.89 4.26
C CYS A 50 -10.18 2.32 3.01
N PHE A 51 -10.46 1.39 2.08
CA PHE A 51 -11.18 1.66 0.85
C PHE A 51 -12.65 1.25 0.97
N SER A 52 -13.56 2.22 0.91
CA SER A 52 -15.00 1.95 1.03
C SER A 52 -15.55 1.07 -0.11
N ASN A 53 -14.87 1.07 -1.25
CA ASN A 53 -15.27 0.34 -2.46
C ASN A 53 -14.52 -0.99 -2.65
N LYS A 54 -13.74 -1.49 -1.67
CA LYS A 54 -12.86 -2.64 -1.87
C LYS A 54 -13.54 -3.85 -2.51
N GLU A 55 -14.77 -4.14 -2.15
CA GLU A 55 -15.56 -5.26 -2.70
C GLU A 55 -15.95 -5.07 -4.18
N LEU A 56 -15.89 -3.83 -4.66
CA LEU A 56 -16.21 -3.46 -6.04
C LEU A 56 -14.96 -3.21 -6.88
N ILE A 57 -13.78 -3.31 -6.30
CA ILE A 57 -12.52 -3.14 -7.04
C ILE A 57 -12.06 -4.51 -7.55
N ALA A 58 -11.63 -4.53 -8.81
CA ALA A 58 -10.97 -5.68 -9.40
C ALA A 58 -9.58 -5.29 -9.89
N ASP A 59 -8.59 -6.13 -9.62
CA ASP A 59 -7.26 -6.04 -10.19
C ASP A 59 -7.28 -6.47 -11.65
N ILE A 60 -6.62 -5.70 -12.52
CA ILE A 60 -6.48 -6.00 -13.94
C ILE A 60 -5.02 -6.34 -14.20
N ASN A 61 -4.77 -7.59 -14.57
CA ASN A 61 -3.44 -8.12 -14.77
C ASN A 61 -3.28 -8.72 -16.16
N LEU A 62 -2.05 -9.04 -16.53
CA LEU A 62 -1.74 -9.82 -17.72
C LEU A 62 -1.34 -11.23 -17.31
N CYS A 63 -1.83 -12.21 -18.04
CA CYS A 63 -1.51 -13.63 -17.83
C CYS A 63 -0.83 -14.18 -19.09
N THR A 64 0.27 -14.89 -18.91
CA THR A 64 0.94 -15.60 -20.01
C THR A 64 0.13 -16.79 -20.47
N THR A 65 0.48 -17.34 -21.63
CA THR A 65 -0.10 -18.62 -22.12
C THR A 65 0.21 -19.80 -21.19
N ARG A 66 1.23 -19.69 -20.34
CA ARG A 66 1.59 -20.70 -19.33
C ARG A 66 0.80 -20.57 -18.02
N GLY A 67 0.04 -19.49 -17.85
CA GLY A 67 -0.72 -19.21 -16.64
C GLY A 67 0.04 -18.35 -15.62
N ASP A 68 1.24 -17.87 -15.94
CA ASP A 68 1.97 -16.96 -15.05
C ASP A 68 1.37 -15.55 -15.14
N LEU A 69 1.14 -14.93 -14.00
CA LEU A 69 0.64 -13.56 -13.90
C LEU A 69 1.80 -12.57 -13.94
N TYR A 70 1.71 -11.60 -14.84
CA TYR A 70 2.54 -10.41 -14.75
C TYR A 70 1.95 -9.45 -13.71
N SER A 71 2.77 -9.06 -12.76
CA SER A 71 2.40 -8.09 -11.72
C SER A 71 2.33 -6.65 -12.26
N GLY A 72 1.81 -6.46 -13.46
CA GLY A 72 1.67 -5.13 -14.05
C GLY A 72 1.03 -5.16 -15.41
N ILE A 73 0.42 -4.04 -15.76
CA ILE A 73 -0.23 -3.84 -17.05
C ILE A 73 0.24 -2.51 -17.64
N PRO A 74 0.43 -2.39 -18.98
CA PRO A 74 0.71 -1.11 -19.59
C PRO A 74 -0.48 -0.15 -19.45
N ALA A 75 -0.20 1.14 -19.22
CA ALA A 75 -1.25 2.15 -19.15
C ALA A 75 -2.09 2.24 -20.44
N THR A 76 -1.45 2.00 -21.58
CA THR A 76 -2.13 1.95 -22.91
C THR A 76 -3.23 0.90 -22.96
N THR A 77 -3.02 -0.25 -22.29
CA THR A 77 -4.04 -1.29 -22.20
C THR A 77 -5.27 -0.82 -21.42
N ILE A 78 -5.07 -0.09 -20.33
CA ILE A 78 -6.18 0.51 -19.56
C ILE A 78 -6.92 1.55 -20.39
N GLU A 79 -6.20 2.35 -21.20
CA GLU A 79 -6.85 3.29 -22.12
C GLU A 79 -7.66 2.59 -23.22
N GLU A 80 -7.19 1.46 -23.73
CA GLU A 80 -7.94 0.63 -24.66
C GLU A 80 -9.19 0.04 -24.01
N LEU A 81 -9.07 -0.49 -22.77
CA LEU A 81 -10.22 -0.99 -22.03
C LEU A 81 -11.27 0.08 -21.75
N ARG A 82 -10.87 1.33 -21.52
CA ARG A 82 -11.79 2.47 -21.36
C ARG A 82 -12.59 2.78 -22.61
N LYS A 83 -12.04 2.54 -23.81
CA LYS A 83 -12.73 2.73 -25.08
C LYS A 83 -13.78 1.65 -25.32
N LEU A 84 -13.54 0.46 -24.77
CA LEU A 84 -14.49 -0.63 -24.78
C LEU A 84 -15.46 -0.46 -23.60
N ARG A 85 -16.75 -0.51 -23.87
CA ARG A 85 -17.77 -0.42 -22.81
C ARG A 85 -18.07 -1.80 -22.26
N PHE A 86 -17.98 -1.93 -20.94
CA PHE A 86 -18.28 -3.15 -20.21
C PHE A 86 -19.47 -2.91 -19.29
N ASP A 87 -20.50 -3.76 -19.36
CA ASP A 87 -21.68 -3.69 -18.47
C ASP A 87 -21.31 -4.01 -17.00
N GLU A 88 -20.16 -4.57 -16.76
CA GLU A 88 -19.64 -4.91 -15.45
C GLU A 88 -18.94 -3.73 -14.78
N VAL A 89 -18.39 -2.79 -15.55
CA VAL A 89 -17.41 -1.79 -15.08
C VAL A 89 -17.97 -0.39 -15.16
N GLN A 90 -17.82 0.37 -14.08
CA GLN A 90 -18.11 1.80 -14.04
C GLN A 90 -16.97 2.62 -14.62
N ASP A 91 -15.72 2.32 -14.19
CA ASP A 91 -14.51 2.99 -14.65
C ASP A 91 -13.28 2.09 -14.45
N PHE A 92 -12.24 2.39 -15.21
CA PHE A 92 -10.89 1.83 -14.99
C PHE A 92 -9.96 2.94 -14.51
N THR A 93 -9.03 2.59 -13.60
CA THR A 93 -7.96 3.48 -13.17
C THR A 93 -6.61 2.78 -13.28
N PHE A 94 -5.57 3.56 -13.35
CA PHE A 94 -4.19 3.09 -13.46
C PHE A 94 -3.32 3.83 -12.45
N THR A 95 -2.41 3.08 -11.83
CA THR A 95 -1.38 3.63 -10.96
C THR A 95 -0.02 3.12 -11.38
N VAL A 96 1.01 3.95 -11.27
CA VAL A 96 2.40 3.50 -11.43
C VAL A 96 2.88 2.92 -10.10
N TYR A 97 3.81 1.97 -10.13
CA TYR A 97 4.43 1.44 -8.91
C TYR A 97 4.95 2.55 -8.00
N PRO A 98 4.75 2.44 -6.69
CA PRO A 98 5.37 3.34 -5.74
C PRO A 98 6.89 3.38 -5.94
N ARG A 99 7.46 4.58 -5.86
CA ARG A 99 8.91 4.78 -6.03
C ARG A 99 9.42 5.95 -5.19
N GLU A 100 10.65 5.85 -4.76
CA GLU A 100 11.30 6.94 -4.05
C GLU A 100 11.66 8.09 -4.99
N ARG A 101 11.41 9.31 -4.53
CA ARG A 101 11.82 10.55 -5.19
C ARG A 101 12.32 11.56 -4.17
N SER A 102 13.18 12.48 -4.60
CA SER A 102 13.71 13.58 -3.78
C SER A 102 13.22 14.92 -4.29
N TYR A 103 12.81 15.79 -3.36
CA TYR A 103 12.26 17.10 -3.66
C TYR A 103 12.88 18.19 -2.77
N ASN A 104 13.07 19.38 -3.34
CA ASN A 104 13.22 20.60 -2.55
C ASN A 104 11.82 21.18 -2.31
N VAL A 105 11.48 21.42 -1.06
CA VAL A 105 10.18 21.94 -0.66
C VAL A 105 10.31 23.40 -0.25
N GLU A 106 9.52 24.27 -0.84
CA GLU A 106 9.41 25.67 -0.47
C GLU A 106 8.61 25.80 0.83
N ILE A 107 9.31 26.03 1.95
CA ILE A 107 8.69 26.19 3.27
C ILE A 107 8.20 27.63 3.46
N LYS A 108 9.06 28.61 3.13
CA LYS A 108 8.77 30.05 3.15
C LYS A 108 9.32 30.67 1.88
N GLU A 109 8.79 31.82 1.50
CA GLU A 109 9.23 32.54 0.32
C GLU A 109 10.77 32.64 0.25
N GLY A 110 11.31 31.99 -0.78
CA GLY A 110 12.77 31.92 -1.00
C GLY A 110 13.55 30.94 -0.12
N LYS A 111 12.91 30.14 0.75
CA LYS A 111 13.58 29.12 1.56
C LYS A 111 13.11 27.73 1.19
N GLU A 112 13.98 26.98 0.54
CA GLU A 112 13.77 25.57 0.20
C GLU A 112 14.53 24.66 1.17
N LEU A 113 13.92 23.51 1.50
CA LEU A 113 14.57 22.44 2.26
C LEU A 113 14.49 21.12 1.46
N PRO A 114 15.59 20.35 1.42
CA PRO A 114 15.61 19.07 0.76
C PRO A 114 14.84 18.02 1.57
N TYR A 115 14.08 17.18 0.87
CA TYR A 115 13.43 15.99 1.40
C TYR A 115 13.71 14.83 0.46
N ASP A 116 14.47 13.87 0.96
CA ASP A 116 14.88 12.68 0.22
C ASP A 116 14.02 11.48 0.57
N HIS A 117 14.04 10.46 -0.29
CA HIS A 117 13.38 9.18 -0.09
C HIS A 117 11.88 9.29 0.21
N LEU A 118 11.17 10.21 -0.50
CA LEU A 118 9.72 10.32 -0.41
C LEU A 118 9.07 9.26 -1.31
N MET A 119 8.31 8.35 -0.70
CA MET A 119 7.60 7.33 -1.45
C MET A 119 6.41 7.95 -2.19
N THR A 120 6.52 7.96 -3.50
CA THR A 120 5.60 8.64 -4.42
C THR A 120 4.92 7.64 -5.33
N MET A 121 3.62 7.72 -5.48
CA MET A 121 2.84 6.94 -6.44
C MET A 121 2.16 7.87 -7.44
N GLU A 122 2.40 7.63 -8.74
CA GLU A 122 1.71 8.34 -9.82
C GLU A 122 0.36 7.70 -10.07
N VAL A 123 -0.69 8.53 -10.13
CA VAL A 123 -2.07 8.09 -10.31
C VAL A 123 -2.78 8.92 -11.37
N ASP A 124 -3.81 8.35 -11.97
CA ASP A 124 -4.69 9.08 -12.88
C ASP A 124 -5.84 9.81 -12.16
N SER A 125 -6.60 10.59 -12.90
CA SER A 125 -7.71 11.37 -12.33
C SER A 125 -8.85 10.52 -11.77
N LEU A 126 -9.03 9.28 -12.25
CA LEU A 126 -10.09 8.37 -11.86
C LEU A 126 -9.76 7.58 -10.57
N PHE A 127 -8.51 7.61 -10.13
CA PHE A 127 -8.05 6.97 -8.89
C PHE A 127 -8.97 7.28 -7.70
N ARG A 128 -9.35 8.54 -7.52
CA ARG A 128 -10.23 8.94 -6.42
C ARG A 128 -11.61 8.25 -6.47
N LYS A 129 -12.14 8.02 -7.65
CA LYS A 129 -13.46 7.37 -7.81
C LYS A 129 -13.39 5.91 -7.40
N VAL A 130 -12.28 5.25 -7.70
CA VAL A 130 -12.06 3.83 -7.39
C VAL A 130 -11.68 3.64 -5.92
N PHE A 131 -10.66 4.33 -5.42
CA PHE A 131 -10.10 4.13 -4.09
C PHE A 131 -10.67 5.05 -3.00
N THR A 132 -11.43 6.07 -3.38
CA THR A 132 -12.13 6.98 -2.46
C THR A 132 -11.28 7.54 -1.30
N PRO A 133 -10.02 8.03 -1.52
CA PRO A 133 -9.20 8.55 -0.44
C PRO A 133 -9.90 9.73 0.24
N ARG A 134 -9.85 9.76 1.57
CA ARG A 134 -10.45 10.85 2.36
C ARG A 134 -9.61 12.11 2.24
N ILE A 135 -10.18 13.16 1.63
CA ILE A 135 -9.54 14.46 1.50
C ILE A 135 -9.73 15.24 2.81
N LEU A 136 -8.63 15.77 3.33
CA LEU A 136 -8.59 16.57 4.56
C LEU A 136 -8.54 18.06 4.24
N GLN A 137 -7.78 18.43 3.21
CA GLN A 137 -7.61 19.81 2.75
C GLN A 137 -7.47 19.84 1.23
N GLY A 138 -7.82 20.95 0.60
CA GLY A 138 -7.69 21.14 -0.84
C GLY A 138 -8.74 20.43 -1.66
N SER A 139 -8.45 20.15 -2.94
CA SER A 139 -9.42 19.61 -3.88
C SER A 139 -8.80 18.65 -4.89
N TRP A 140 -9.37 17.44 -5.00
CA TRP A 140 -8.99 16.49 -6.05
C TRP A 140 -9.33 16.99 -7.45
N ALA A 141 -10.46 17.66 -7.61
CA ALA A 141 -10.87 18.19 -8.90
C ALA A 141 -9.89 19.25 -9.40
N VAL A 142 -9.34 20.08 -8.52
CA VAL A 142 -8.27 21.03 -8.86
C VAL A 142 -7.00 20.28 -9.22
N ALA A 143 -6.59 19.29 -8.42
CA ALA A 143 -5.42 18.47 -8.69
C ALA A 143 -5.49 17.77 -10.06
N SER A 144 -6.63 17.22 -10.41
CA SER A 144 -6.84 16.53 -11.70
C SER A 144 -6.71 17.43 -12.93
N ASN A 145 -6.87 18.73 -12.75
CA ASN A 145 -6.76 19.72 -13.83
C ASN A 145 -5.47 20.55 -13.75
N THR A 146 -4.62 20.29 -12.75
CA THR A 146 -3.37 21.02 -12.58
C THR A 146 -2.20 20.16 -13.09
N PRO A 147 -1.33 20.67 -13.97
CA PRO A 147 -0.10 20.00 -14.34
C PRO A 147 0.81 19.81 -13.12
N ASN A 148 1.48 18.68 -13.02
CA ASN A 148 2.38 18.37 -11.92
C ASN A 148 1.75 18.61 -10.54
N ALA A 149 0.53 18.12 -10.34
CA ALA A 149 -0.14 18.22 -9.05
C ALA A 149 0.39 17.17 -8.06
N ILE A 150 0.58 17.58 -6.81
CA ILE A 150 0.90 16.70 -5.68
C ILE A 150 -0.26 16.68 -4.70
N ILE A 151 -0.51 15.49 -4.19
CA ILE A 151 -1.41 15.25 -3.06
C ILE A 151 -0.59 14.61 -1.95
N LEU A 152 -0.48 15.29 -0.81
CA LEU A 152 0.29 14.80 0.34
C LEU A 152 -0.57 13.91 1.22
N THR A 153 0.05 12.96 1.89
CA THR A 153 -0.55 12.31 3.06
C THR A 153 -0.51 13.26 4.26
N ARG A 154 -1.40 13.04 5.25
CA ARG A 154 -1.43 13.83 6.50
C ARG A 154 -0.07 13.81 7.20
N SER A 155 0.53 12.62 7.33
CA SER A 155 1.82 12.46 8.01
C SER A 155 2.93 13.26 7.33
N LEU A 156 2.99 13.24 5.99
CA LEU A 156 3.99 14.02 5.26
C LEU A 156 3.72 15.52 5.37
N ALA A 157 2.48 15.96 5.20
CA ALA A 157 2.11 17.36 5.34
C ALA A 157 2.49 17.90 6.74
N LYS A 158 2.20 17.15 7.79
CA LYS A 158 2.59 17.48 9.16
C LYS A 158 4.11 17.50 9.37
N ARG A 159 4.83 16.55 8.78
CA ARG A 159 6.30 16.45 8.87
C ARG A 159 6.99 17.67 8.23
N ILE A 160 6.47 18.16 7.10
CA ILE A 160 7.07 19.25 6.34
C ILE A 160 6.64 20.62 6.89
N PHE A 161 5.34 20.82 7.12
CA PHE A 161 4.75 22.13 7.39
C PHE A 161 4.29 22.32 8.84
N GLY A 162 4.30 21.25 9.65
CA GLY A 162 3.71 21.30 11.00
C GLY A 162 2.18 21.20 10.98
N GLU A 163 1.55 21.50 12.13
CA GLU A 163 0.08 21.38 12.26
C GLU A 163 -0.69 22.65 11.85
N SER A 164 -0.02 23.79 11.88
CA SER A 164 -0.66 25.10 11.74
C SER A 164 -0.53 25.72 10.34
N GLU A 165 0.40 25.24 9.53
CA GLU A 165 0.68 25.83 8.24
C GLU A 165 -0.11 25.13 7.12
N ASN A 166 -0.77 25.93 6.26
CA ASN A 166 -1.51 25.39 5.11
C ASN A 166 -0.52 25.00 3.98
N PRO A 167 -0.47 23.71 3.57
CA PRO A 167 0.43 23.28 2.50
C PRO A 167 -0.10 23.57 1.09
N ILE A 168 -1.41 23.88 0.94
CA ILE A 168 -2.04 24.01 -0.37
C ILE A 168 -1.47 25.21 -1.14
N GLY A 169 -1.12 24.98 -2.40
CA GLY A 169 -0.54 25.97 -3.31
C GLY A 169 0.98 26.10 -3.19
N LYS A 170 1.61 25.50 -2.18
CA LYS A 170 3.07 25.50 -2.06
C LYS A 170 3.72 24.60 -3.12
N ARG A 171 5.00 24.89 -3.40
CA ARG A 171 5.76 24.22 -4.46
C ARG A 171 6.71 23.20 -3.90
N MET A 172 6.87 22.11 -4.64
CA MET A 172 7.90 21.09 -4.44
C MET A 172 8.67 20.92 -5.75
N ILE A 173 9.99 21.01 -5.70
CA ILE A 173 10.84 20.94 -6.89
C ILE A 173 11.51 19.57 -6.90
N LEU A 174 11.24 18.76 -7.92
CA LEU A 174 11.85 17.44 -8.09
C LEU A 174 13.36 17.63 -8.37
N THR A 175 14.20 17.06 -7.49
CA THR A 175 15.66 17.18 -7.57
C THR A 175 16.32 15.97 -8.24
N GLN A 176 15.73 14.78 -8.10
CA GLN A 176 16.27 13.55 -8.67
C GLN A 176 15.35 13.04 -9.78
N ARG A 177 15.90 12.89 -10.98
CA ARG A 177 15.22 12.31 -12.14
C ARG A 177 15.52 10.81 -12.22
N LEU A 178 14.50 10.00 -12.37
CA LEU A 178 14.62 8.54 -12.47
C LEU A 178 15.08 8.06 -13.85
N PHE A 179 14.86 8.84 -14.89
CA PHE A 179 15.24 8.51 -16.26
C PHE A 179 16.03 9.67 -16.84
N THR A 180 17.35 9.57 -16.79
CA THR A 180 18.21 10.28 -17.75
C THR A 180 18.14 9.50 -19.05
N ALA A 181 17.36 9.98 -20.00
CA ALA A 181 17.55 9.56 -21.39
C ALA A 181 19.01 9.86 -21.74
N PRO A 182 19.71 8.96 -22.47
CA PRO A 182 21.15 9.10 -22.75
C PRO A 182 21.53 10.38 -23.50
N ASP A 183 20.58 11.22 -23.88
CA ASP A 183 20.77 12.36 -24.79
C ASP A 183 20.31 13.70 -24.21
N THR A 184 20.24 13.86 -22.90
CA THR A 184 19.81 15.13 -22.33
C THR A 184 20.95 15.85 -21.63
N THR A 185 21.33 16.99 -22.22
CA THR A 185 21.98 18.11 -21.53
C THR A 185 21.42 18.26 -20.11
N PRO A 186 22.29 18.51 -19.10
CA PRO A 186 21.84 18.80 -17.74
C PRO A 186 20.87 19.99 -17.79
N ARG A 187 19.56 19.74 -17.69
CA ARG A 187 18.60 20.83 -17.49
C ARG A 187 18.83 21.36 -16.08
N THR A 188 19.49 22.47 -15.97
CA THR A 188 19.57 23.31 -14.78
C THR A 188 18.16 23.85 -14.51
N GLY A 189 17.43 23.21 -13.61
CA GLY A 189 16.07 23.58 -13.21
C GLY A 189 15.24 22.35 -12.90
N GLY A 190 14.94 22.09 -11.65
CA GLY A 190 14.03 21.03 -11.23
C GLY A 190 12.60 21.31 -11.73
N ILE A 191 11.81 20.24 -11.92
CA ILE A 191 10.40 20.39 -12.26
C ILE A 191 9.63 20.76 -11.02
N ALA A 192 8.88 21.84 -11.13
CA ALA A 192 8.04 22.33 -10.04
C ALA A 192 6.68 21.61 -10.05
N TYR A 193 6.33 21.07 -8.91
CA TYR A 193 5.04 20.51 -8.58
C TYR A 193 4.31 21.43 -7.61
N THR A 194 2.97 21.41 -7.65
CA THR A 194 2.13 22.22 -6.75
C THR A 194 1.29 21.32 -5.88
N ILE A 195 1.28 21.57 -4.58
CA ILE A 195 0.46 20.83 -3.62
C ILE A 195 -0.99 21.29 -3.76
N GLN A 196 -1.90 20.38 -4.11
CA GLN A 196 -3.31 20.68 -4.39
C GLN A 196 -4.29 20.06 -3.39
N ALA A 197 -3.85 19.01 -2.67
CA ALA A 197 -4.67 18.40 -1.64
C ALA A 197 -3.81 17.70 -0.58
N VAL A 198 -4.44 17.46 0.58
CA VAL A 198 -3.94 16.58 1.64
C VAL A 198 -5.01 15.51 1.87
N ILE A 199 -4.58 14.25 1.90
CA ILE A 199 -5.42 13.09 2.16
C ILE A 199 -5.06 12.43 3.49
N GLU A 200 -5.95 11.61 4.01
CA GLU A 200 -5.64 10.72 5.13
C GLU A 200 -4.52 9.75 4.74
N ASP A 201 -3.73 9.32 5.73
CA ASP A 201 -2.65 8.36 5.47
C ASP A 201 -3.21 7.04 4.93
N ILE A 202 -2.56 6.50 3.91
CA ILE A 202 -2.88 5.17 3.39
C ILE A 202 -2.14 4.16 4.29
N PRO A 203 -2.86 3.22 4.93
CA PRO A 203 -2.25 2.24 5.82
C PRO A 203 -1.27 1.30 5.11
N LEU A 204 -0.34 0.72 5.87
CA LEU A 204 0.61 -0.26 5.32
C LEU A 204 -0.06 -1.57 4.90
N ASN A 205 -1.17 -1.94 5.55
CA ASN A 205 -1.91 -3.16 5.26
C ASN A 205 -2.90 -2.96 4.10
N THR A 206 -2.41 -2.42 2.99
CA THR A 206 -3.19 -2.32 1.76
C THR A 206 -2.44 -2.93 0.57
N SER A 207 -3.17 -3.59 -0.30
CA SER A 207 -2.67 -4.15 -1.56
C SER A 207 -2.13 -3.08 -2.50
N LEU A 208 -2.60 -1.83 -2.36
CA LEU A 208 -2.18 -0.71 -3.18
C LEU A 208 -0.75 -0.26 -2.91
N SER A 209 -0.27 -0.35 -1.66
CA SER A 209 1.03 0.18 -1.25
C SER A 209 2.15 -0.84 -1.19
N PHE A 210 1.85 -2.12 -1.37
CA PHE A 210 2.83 -3.22 -1.27
C PHE A 210 3.64 -3.22 0.04
N LEU A 211 2.99 -2.91 1.16
CA LEU A 211 3.60 -2.75 2.48
C LEU A 211 4.58 -1.57 2.58
N GLU A 212 4.59 -0.67 1.61
CA GLU A 212 5.39 0.55 1.67
C GLU A 212 4.55 1.74 2.15
N LYS A 213 5.15 2.59 2.96
CA LYS A 213 4.47 3.78 3.43
C LYS A 213 4.45 4.84 2.34
N LEU A 214 3.29 5.07 1.74
CA LEU A 214 3.11 6.15 0.78
C LEU A 214 3.17 7.52 1.48
N ASP A 215 3.98 8.41 0.93
CA ASP A 215 4.10 9.79 1.38
C ASP A 215 3.23 10.73 0.55
N MET A 216 3.10 10.49 -0.75
CA MET A 216 2.32 11.35 -1.64
C MET A 216 1.87 10.65 -2.92
N LEU A 217 0.86 11.26 -3.57
CA LEU A 217 0.42 10.93 -4.91
C LEU A 217 0.77 12.07 -5.87
N THR A 218 1.11 11.73 -7.12
CA THR A 218 1.28 12.71 -8.21
C THR A 218 0.24 12.49 -9.30
N LEU A 219 -0.28 13.61 -9.84
CA LEU A 219 -1.20 13.62 -10.97
C LEU A 219 -0.64 14.50 -12.08
N ASN A 220 -0.95 14.15 -13.32
CA ASN A 220 -0.52 14.89 -14.51
C ASN A 220 0.99 15.18 -14.50
N ASP A 221 1.76 14.19 -14.06
CA ASP A 221 3.20 14.27 -13.85
C ASP A 221 3.95 14.34 -15.19
N SER A 222 4.55 15.49 -15.51
CA SER A 222 5.26 15.69 -16.79
C SER A 222 6.55 14.85 -16.93
N GLU A 223 7.11 14.37 -15.81
CA GLU A 223 8.21 13.39 -15.79
C GLU A 223 7.70 12.00 -15.38
N GLY A 224 6.40 11.84 -15.35
CA GLY A 224 5.75 10.60 -14.95
C GLY A 224 5.74 9.57 -16.07
N THR A 225 5.59 8.35 -15.65
CA THR A 225 5.56 7.19 -16.52
C THR A 225 4.32 7.16 -17.41
N LEU A 226 3.19 7.75 -16.95
CA LEU A 226 1.95 7.81 -17.73
C LEU A 226 2.11 8.59 -19.03
N GLN A 227 2.98 9.61 -19.07
CA GLN A 227 3.23 10.37 -20.29
C GLN A 227 4.20 9.69 -21.26
N PHE A 228 5.06 8.78 -20.76
CA PHE A 228 6.03 8.06 -21.58
C PHE A 228 5.47 6.81 -22.26
N ASN A 229 4.31 6.31 -21.81
CA ASN A 229 3.70 5.07 -22.32
C ASN A 229 3.33 5.08 -23.83
N GLY A 230 3.24 6.25 -24.46
CA GLY A 230 3.06 6.34 -25.91
C GLY A 230 4.28 5.94 -26.76
N ARG A 231 5.45 5.71 -26.11
CA ARG A 231 6.70 5.37 -26.80
C ARG A 231 7.30 4.02 -26.44
N ASN A 232 7.02 3.49 -25.27
CA ASN A 232 7.53 2.19 -24.81
C ASN A 232 6.42 1.42 -24.09
N ASN A 233 5.97 0.31 -24.64
CA ASN A 233 4.99 -0.62 -24.04
C ASN A 233 5.46 -1.27 -22.72
N MET A 234 6.55 -0.81 -22.11
CA MET A 234 7.24 -1.50 -21.03
C MET A 234 7.10 -0.87 -19.65
N THR A 235 6.43 0.28 -19.54
CA THR A 235 6.21 0.88 -18.22
C THR A 235 4.93 0.33 -17.63
N GLY A 236 5.13 -0.68 -16.78
CA GLY A 236 4.05 -1.31 -16.04
C GLY A 236 3.63 -0.50 -14.82
N GLY A 237 2.40 -0.67 -14.49
CA GLY A 237 1.79 -0.21 -13.25
C GLY A 237 0.62 -1.12 -12.95
N PHE A 238 -0.23 -0.72 -12.04
CA PHE A 238 -1.39 -1.49 -11.66
C PHE A 238 -2.64 -0.94 -12.35
N GLY A 239 -3.38 -1.83 -12.98
CA GLY A 239 -4.70 -1.53 -13.53
C GLY A 239 -5.79 -1.97 -12.56
N PHE A 240 -6.81 -1.15 -12.38
CA PHE A 240 -7.95 -1.48 -11.54
C PHE A 240 -9.25 -1.13 -12.24
N ALA A 241 -10.28 -1.93 -11.99
CA ALA A 241 -11.65 -1.65 -12.43
C ALA A 241 -12.55 -1.42 -11.24
N LEU A 242 -13.38 -0.37 -11.29
CA LEU A 242 -14.50 -0.21 -10.37
C LEU A 242 -15.72 -0.89 -10.98
N LEU A 243 -16.22 -1.92 -10.34
CA LEU A 243 -17.36 -2.71 -10.79
C LEU A 243 -18.68 -2.04 -10.41
N HIS A 244 -19.73 -2.33 -11.17
CA HIS A 244 -21.09 -2.01 -10.77
C HIS A 244 -21.54 -2.90 -9.58
N PRO A 245 -22.39 -2.40 -8.67
CA PRO A 245 -22.97 -3.20 -7.62
C PRO A 245 -23.60 -4.51 -8.14
N GLY A 246 -23.26 -5.63 -7.50
CA GLY A 246 -23.73 -6.97 -7.91
C GLY A 246 -22.94 -7.61 -9.06
N LYS A 247 -21.93 -6.94 -9.60
CA LYS A 247 -20.99 -7.53 -10.55
C LYS A 247 -19.74 -8.03 -9.81
N THR A 248 -19.01 -8.95 -10.40
CA THR A 248 -17.84 -9.59 -9.80
C THR A 248 -16.67 -9.62 -10.77
N ALA A 249 -15.45 -9.63 -10.25
CA ALA A 249 -14.22 -9.75 -11.06
C ALA A 249 -14.24 -10.99 -11.96
N ARG A 250 -14.79 -12.11 -11.48
CA ARG A 250 -14.94 -13.35 -12.28
C ARG A 250 -15.83 -13.17 -13.52
N LYS A 251 -16.90 -12.35 -13.43
CA LYS A 251 -17.73 -12.03 -14.59
C LYS A 251 -16.98 -11.17 -15.58
N LEU A 252 -16.23 -10.19 -15.09
CA LEU A 252 -15.36 -9.35 -15.92
C LEU A 252 -14.27 -10.17 -16.60
N GLU A 253 -13.66 -11.11 -15.89
CA GLU A 253 -12.66 -12.03 -16.46
C GLU A 253 -13.26 -12.88 -17.59
N ALA A 254 -14.43 -13.45 -17.39
CA ALA A 254 -15.13 -14.20 -18.44
C ALA A 254 -15.42 -13.32 -19.68
N ARG A 255 -15.70 -12.04 -19.46
CA ARG A 255 -15.89 -11.05 -20.53
C ARG A 255 -14.58 -10.78 -21.30
N PHE A 256 -13.47 -10.60 -20.59
CA PHE A 256 -12.15 -10.43 -21.21
C PHE A 256 -11.77 -11.62 -22.08
N ARG A 257 -11.98 -12.83 -21.60
CA ARG A 257 -11.76 -14.06 -22.39
C ARG A 257 -12.62 -14.11 -23.67
N SER A 258 -13.85 -13.58 -23.62
CA SER A 258 -14.75 -13.55 -24.80
C SER A 258 -14.29 -12.58 -25.89
N ILE A 259 -13.58 -11.51 -25.52
CA ILE A 259 -13.08 -10.48 -26.44
C ILE A 259 -11.74 -10.89 -27.08
N ASN A 260 -11.05 -11.86 -26.46
CA ASN A 260 -9.77 -12.38 -26.95
C ASN A 260 -8.73 -11.27 -27.24
N MET A 261 -8.65 -10.27 -26.36
CA MET A 261 -7.60 -9.24 -26.45
C MET A 261 -6.25 -9.88 -26.13
N LYS A 262 -5.37 -9.83 -27.12
CA LYS A 262 -4.01 -10.34 -27.01
C LYS A 262 -3.03 -9.19 -26.95
N HIS A 263 -2.12 -9.26 -26.00
CA HIS A 263 -1.01 -8.34 -25.87
C HIS A 263 0.30 -9.12 -26.01
N HIS A 264 1.35 -8.47 -26.47
CA HIS A 264 2.67 -9.04 -26.51
C HIS A 264 3.57 -8.24 -25.58
N ILE A 265 4.10 -8.92 -24.58
CA ILE A 265 5.12 -8.35 -23.67
C ILE A 265 6.36 -9.22 -23.82
N TYR A 266 7.50 -8.64 -24.14
CA TYR A 266 8.76 -9.35 -24.38
C TYR A 266 8.63 -10.53 -25.34
N ASP A 267 7.92 -10.33 -26.47
CA ASP A 267 7.64 -11.37 -27.48
C ASP A 267 6.76 -12.54 -27.00
N GLU A 268 6.22 -12.46 -25.80
CA GLU A 268 5.28 -13.46 -25.26
C GLU A 268 3.83 -12.98 -25.39
N GLU A 269 2.96 -13.85 -25.92
CA GLU A 269 1.53 -13.57 -26.01
C GLU A 269 0.91 -13.63 -24.61
N THR A 270 0.21 -12.56 -24.24
CA THR A 270 -0.48 -12.43 -22.93
C THR A 270 -1.97 -12.15 -23.12
N ALA A 271 -2.78 -12.58 -22.17
CA ALA A 271 -4.19 -12.29 -22.10
C ALA A 271 -4.48 -11.38 -20.88
N ILE A 272 -5.49 -10.52 -21.01
CA ILE A 272 -5.95 -9.71 -19.88
C ILE A 272 -6.80 -10.59 -18.97
N THR A 273 -6.58 -10.48 -17.66
CA THR A 273 -7.35 -11.18 -16.63
C THR A 273 -7.83 -10.20 -15.58
N ALA A 274 -8.87 -10.57 -14.82
CA ALA A 274 -9.40 -9.81 -13.71
C ALA A 274 -9.57 -10.69 -12.48
N SER A 275 -9.08 -10.22 -11.33
CA SER A 275 -9.22 -10.88 -10.03
C SER A 275 -9.80 -9.92 -9.00
N PRO A 276 -10.39 -10.39 -7.90
CA PRO A 276 -10.76 -9.54 -6.77
C PRO A 276 -9.57 -8.73 -6.27
N PHE A 277 -9.81 -7.50 -5.80
CA PHE A 277 -8.77 -6.61 -5.34
C PHE A 277 -7.91 -7.24 -4.23
N GLY A 278 -6.62 -7.24 -4.45
CA GLY A 278 -5.63 -7.77 -3.53
C GLY A 278 -5.47 -9.30 -3.51
N GLU A 279 -6.30 -10.07 -4.22
CA GLU A 279 -6.23 -11.54 -4.21
C GLU A 279 -4.83 -12.06 -4.59
N GLU A 280 -4.24 -11.51 -5.64
CA GLU A 280 -2.93 -11.97 -6.12
C GLU A 280 -1.80 -11.55 -5.18
N PHE A 281 -1.80 -10.31 -4.76
CA PHE A 281 -0.73 -9.80 -3.90
C PHE A 281 -0.89 -10.28 -2.46
N TRP A 282 -2.09 -10.08 -1.88
CA TRP A 282 -2.28 -10.32 -0.46
C TRP A 282 -2.59 -11.78 -0.17
N ASP A 283 -3.65 -12.33 -0.76
CA ASP A 283 -4.12 -13.67 -0.40
C ASP A 283 -3.15 -14.76 -0.85
N LYS A 284 -2.56 -14.65 -2.05
CA LYS A 284 -1.66 -15.67 -2.57
C LYS A 284 -0.20 -15.48 -2.16
N SER A 285 0.26 -14.24 -2.02
CA SER A 285 1.68 -13.95 -1.76
C SER A 285 1.99 -13.68 -0.30
N ILE A 286 1.19 -12.89 0.40
CA ILE A 286 1.52 -12.38 1.75
C ILE A 286 0.83 -13.16 2.86
N ALA A 287 -0.48 -13.42 2.76
CA ALA A 287 -1.24 -14.09 3.81
C ALA A 287 -0.69 -15.45 4.24
N PRO A 288 -0.14 -16.31 3.35
CA PRO A 288 0.47 -17.58 3.75
C PRO A 288 1.65 -17.44 4.71
N TYR A 289 2.48 -16.39 4.56
CA TYR A 289 3.59 -16.13 5.49
C TYR A 289 3.09 -15.78 6.89
N PHE A 290 2.07 -14.93 6.98
CA PHE A 290 1.45 -14.59 8.27
C PHE A 290 0.74 -15.78 8.90
N ALA A 291 0.05 -16.62 8.12
CA ALA A 291 -0.54 -17.86 8.59
C ALA A 291 0.53 -18.82 9.12
N GLY A 292 1.68 -18.94 8.44
CA GLY A 292 2.82 -19.73 8.92
C GLY A 292 3.35 -19.24 10.26
N ILE A 293 3.51 -17.93 10.44
CA ILE A 293 3.93 -17.33 11.71
C ILE A 293 2.94 -17.67 12.83
N THR A 294 1.64 -17.53 12.60
CA THR A 294 0.61 -17.82 13.60
C THR A 294 0.55 -19.30 13.95
N MET A 295 0.77 -20.20 12.98
CA MET A 295 0.83 -21.64 13.21
C MET A 295 2.06 -22.07 14.04
N ILE A 296 3.20 -21.40 13.89
CA ILE A 296 4.40 -21.71 14.66
C ILE A 296 4.30 -21.13 16.08
N VAL A 297 3.91 -19.88 16.19
CA VAL A 297 3.92 -19.12 17.45
C VAL A 297 2.75 -19.52 18.37
N GLY A 298 1.59 -19.86 17.82
CA GLY A 298 0.41 -20.28 18.57
C GLY A 298 0.63 -21.53 19.45
N PRO A 299 1.09 -22.66 18.90
CA PRO A 299 1.39 -23.86 19.67
C PRO A 299 2.49 -23.67 20.72
N VAL A 300 3.53 -22.87 20.42
CA VAL A 300 4.59 -22.53 21.38
C VAL A 300 4.01 -21.81 22.58
N SER A 301 3.14 -20.84 22.37
CA SER A 301 2.45 -20.12 23.45
C SER A 301 1.58 -21.04 24.29
N TYR A 302 0.83 -21.94 23.64
CA TYR A 302 -0.04 -22.90 24.31
C TYR A 302 0.75 -23.93 25.14
N THR A 303 1.84 -24.47 24.60
CA THR A 303 2.70 -25.42 25.33
C THR A 303 3.38 -24.79 26.52
N HIS A 304 3.85 -23.54 26.41
CA HIS A 304 4.42 -22.80 27.53
C HIS A 304 3.40 -22.51 28.62
N LEU A 305 2.18 -22.09 28.29
CA LEU A 305 1.11 -21.88 29.26
C LEU A 305 0.75 -23.17 29.98
N ARG A 306 0.59 -24.27 29.24
CA ARG A 306 0.24 -25.57 29.80
C ARG A 306 1.35 -26.19 30.68
N ALA A 307 2.62 -26.00 30.28
CA ALA A 307 3.76 -26.43 31.10
C ALA A 307 3.81 -25.67 32.43
N HIS A 308 3.41 -24.40 32.44
CA HIS A 308 3.34 -23.58 33.63
C HIS A 308 2.20 -24.04 34.59
N GLU A 309 1.02 -24.38 34.04
CA GLU A 309 -0.09 -24.94 34.84
C GLU A 309 0.30 -26.28 35.48
N THR A 310 0.99 -27.13 34.73
CA THR A 310 1.44 -28.47 35.24
C THR A 310 2.46 -28.31 36.36
N LEU A 311 3.41 -27.36 36.25
CA LEU A 311 4.39 -27.06 37.30
C LEU A 311 3.75 -26.45 38.56
N MET A 312 2.70 -25.64 38.40
CA MET A 312 1.96 -25.05 39.53
C MET A 312 1.11 -26.08 40.29
N ASN A 313 0.65 -27.15 39.60
CA ASN A 313 -0.11 -28.24 40.21
C ASN A 313 0.77 -29.33 40.88
N LEU A 314 2.08 -29.27 40.72
CA LEU A 314 3.04 -30.20 41.32
C LEU A 314 3.73 -29.67 42.58
N VAL A 315 3.37 -28.46 43.03
CA VAL A 315 3.83 -27.79 44.25
C VAL A 315 2.66 -27.58 45.21
#